data_2db8f77401e0c4542762a119182d18b2
#
_entry.id   2db8f77401e0c4542762a119182d18b2
#
_cell.length_a   1.000
_cell.length_b   1.000
_cell.length_c   1.000
_cell.angle_alpha   90.00
_cell.angle_beta   90.00
_cell.angle_gamma   90.00
#
_symmetry.space_group_name_H-M   'P 1'
#
loop_
_entity.id
_entity.type
_entity.pdbx_description
1 polymer ?
#
loop_
_entity_poly.entity_id
_entity_poly.type
_entity_poly.pdbx_seq_one_letter_code
_entity_poly.pdbx_strand_id
1 'polypeptide(L)'
;MLKEPTPEYCRKLLQYIPQRPDYETWINCIAAAGNTFSEPVALSLLLERFTDLLPNEHAHKLRSRLNSVNFGTLVYLARQNGYQGKYDGIEHAPPTPRPTPEPDPVSFADCDESSVLINEKGERVFRLAVNLSVVNKTTDFEALTNNYQNVELTLSEIADVIKLGHAICAAQMIVKPDGKIHRLSSSFLQSELIILDFDYSKDKEIDLDTYIPIDLFLEQPFAETFAMIYTTVSSTPGHNRYRGLMPLPYLENNPERYQTVLKTFIDEYKGDTACKDICRPFYGNTNATIYNLITGEIHR
;
A
#
# COMPACT_ATOMS: atom_id res chain seq x y z
N MET A 1 -32.40 21.56 14.73
CA MET A 1 -31.84 21.66 13.36
C MET A 1 -30.34 21.48 13.50
N LEU A 2 -29.75 20.51 12.84
CA LEU A 2 -28.30 20.43 12.72
C LEU A 2 -27.85 21.61 11.84
N LYS A 3 -26.93 22.44 12.33
CA LYS A 3 -26.36 23.53 11.53
C LYS A 3 -25.62 22.93 10.32
N GLU A 4 -25.77 23.56 9.16
CA GLU A 4 -24.99 23.16 7.99
C GLU A 4 -23.49 23.30 8.25
N PRO A 5 -22.65 22.38 7.74
CA PRO A 5 -21.20 22.48 7.87
C PRO A 5 -20.68 23.79 7.27
N THR A 6 -19.80 24.49 8.00
CA THR A 6 -19.12 25.68 7.50
C THR A 6 -17.68 25.38 7.10
N PRO A 7 -17.08 26.16 6.18
CA PRO A 7 -15.66 26.02 5.83
C PRO A 7 -14.73 26.14 7.05
N GLU A 8 -15.04 27.01 7.99
CA GLU A 8 -14.27 27.20 9.23
C GLU A 8 -14.29 25.95 10.09
N TYR A 9 -15.47 25.31 10.19
CA TYR A 9 -15.59 24.08 10.94
C TYR A 9 -14.86 22.92 10.24
N CYS A 10 -14.93 22.85 8.93
CA CYS A 10 -14.15 21.88 8.14
C CYS A 10 -12.63 22.07 8.36
N ARG A 11 -12.14 23.33 8.27
CA ARG A 11 -10.74 23.67 8.54
C ARG A 11 -10.31 23.20 9.94
N LYS A 12 -11.16 23.43 10.95
CA LYS A 12 -10.91 22.99 12.32
C LYS A 12 -10.79 21.46 12.42
N LEU A 13 -11.68 20.71 11.79
CA LEU A 13 -11.61 19.24 11.79
C LEU A 13 -10.37 18.73 11.08
N LEU A 14 -10.00 19.31 9.94
CA LEU A 14 -8.81 18.95 9.19
C LEU A 14 -7.52 19.13 10.00
N GLN A 15 -7.47 20.07 10.96
CA GLN A 15 -6.31 20.26 11.83
C GLN A 15 -6.00 19.04 12.70
N TYR A 16 -6.98 18.19 12.98
CA TYR A 16 -6.81 16.95 13.73
C TYR A 16 -6.36 15.77 12.87
N ILE A 17 -6.50 15.87 11.55
CA ILE A 17 -6.00 14.86 10.63
C ILE A 17 -4.48 15.05 10.48
N PRO A 18 -3.65 14.00 10.49
CA PRO A 18 -2.22 14.13 10.22
C PRO A 18 -1.95 14.90 8.92
N GLN A 19 -0.87 15.69 8.86
CA GLN A 19 -0.50 16.41 7.64
C GLN A 19 -0.17 15.45 6.49
N ARG A 20 0.37 14.28 6.83
CA ARG A 20 0.60 13.15 5.92
C ARG A 20 -0.24 11.96 6.37
N PRO A 21 -1.53 11.94 6.08
CA PRO A 21 -2.39 10.82 6.42
C PRO A 21 -2.10 9.65 5.47
N ASP A 22 -2.55 8.45 5.84
CA ASP A 22 -2.64 7.35 4.88
C ASP A 22 -3.58 7.69 3.72
N TYR A 23 -3.46 6.91 2.62
CA TYR A 23 -4.21 7.20 1.40
C TYR A 23 -5.74 7.14 1.61
N GLU A 24 -6.23 6.21 2.41
CA GLU A 24 -7.66 6.05 2.68
C GLU A 24 -8.21 7.25 3.47
N THR A 25 -7.52 7.66 4.52
CA THR A 25 -7.84 8.86 5.30
C THR A 25 -7.85 10.11 4.42
N TRP A 26 -6.85 10.27 3.55
CA TRP A 26 -6.76 11.38 2.62
C TRP A 26 -7.94 11.41 1.63
N ILE A 27 -8.26 10.29 0.97
CA ILE A 27 -9.38 10.18 0.02
C ILE A 27 -10.71 10.47 0.72
N ASN A 28 -10.91 10.00 1.94
CA ASN A 28 -12.10 10.26 2.72
C ASN A 28 -12.24 11.74 3.09
N CYS A 29 -11.14 12.43 3.42
CA CYS A 29 -11.14 13.87 3.64
C CYS A 29 -11.52 14.65 2.36
N ILE A 30 -10.95 14.26 1.21
CA ILE A 30 -11.28 14.87 -0.10
C ILE A 30 -12.76 14.68 -0.42
N ALA A 31 -13.27 13.45 -0.28
CA ALA A 31 -14.66 13.14 -0.58
C ALA A 31 -15.62 13.88 0.37
N ALA A 32 -15.33 13.90 1.68
CA ALA A 32 -16.14 14.61 2.66
C ALA A 32 -16.20 16.13 2.40
N ALA A 33 -15.05 16.76 2.12
CA ALA A 33 -15.00 18.17 1.79
C ALA A 33 -15.69 18.47 0.44
N GLY A 34 -15.40 17.68 -0.59
CA GLY A 34 -15.94 17.89 -1.93
C GLY A 34 -17.44 17.61 -2.07
N ASN A 35 -18.01 16.74 -1.24
CA ASN A 35 -19.46 16.49 -1.21
C ASN A 35 -20.21 17.52 -0.35
N THR A 36 -19.49 18.33 0.42
CA THR A 36 -20.07 19.34 1.33
C THR A 36 -19.95 20.75 0.78
N PHE A 37 -18.83 21.07 0.13
CA PHE A 37 -18.53 22.41 -0.36
C PHE A 37 -18.34 22.43 -1.87
N SER A 38 -18.37 23.63 -2.46
CA SER A 38 -17.99 23.81 -3.86
C SER A 38 -16.52 23.45 -4.08
N GLU A 39 -16.18 23.01 -5.30
CA GLU A 39 -14.81 22.57 -5.64
C GLU A 39 -13.70 23.57 -5.23
N PRO A 40 -13.85 24.90 -5.49
CA PRO A 40 -12.84 25.87 -5.08
C PRO A 40 -12.66 25.97 -3.55
N VAL A 41 -13.74 25.87 -2.79
CA VAL A 41 -13.71 25.95 -1.32
C VAL A 41 -13.08 24.68 -0.75
N ALA A 42 -13.50 23.51 -1.22
CA ALA A 42 -12.94 22.23 -0.80
C ALA A 42 -11.45 22.15 -1.12
N LEU A 43 -11.05 22.57 -2.33
CA LEU A 43 -9.65 22.57 -2.74
C LEU A 43 -8.79 23.49 -1.84
N SER A 44 -9.28 24.69 -1.54
CA SER A 44 -8.58 25.61 -0.63
C SER A 44 -8.34 25.00 0.75
N LEU A 45 -9.38 24.38 1.34
CA LEU A 45 -9.29 23.75 2.66
C LEU A 45 -8.30 22.56 2.69
N LEU A 46 -8.29 21.76 1.63
CA LEU A 46 -7.40 20.62 1.52
C LEU A 46 -5.94 21.03 1.30
N LEU A 47 -5.70 22.06 0.48
CA LEU A 47 -4.36 22.62 0.24
C LEU A 47 -3.77 23.29 1.49
N GLU A 48 -4.60 23.92 2.32
CA GLU A 48 -4.16 24.47 3.61
C GLU A 48 -3.66 23.39 4.57
N ARG A 49 -4.21 22.17 4.50
CA ARG A 49 -3.85 21.08 5.42
C ARG A 49 -2.79 20.16 4.87
N PHE A 50 -2.91 19.75 3.60
CA PHE A 50 -2.07 18.76 2.97
C PHE A 50 -1.09 19.44 1.99
N THR A 51 -0.17 20.23 2.54
CA THR A 51 0.76 21.07 1.77
C THR A 51 1.79 20.31 0.95
N ASP A 52 2.04 19.06 1.30
CA ASP A 52 3.05 18.22 0.64
C ASP A 52 2.54 17.52 -0.62
N LEU A 53 1.25 17.67 -0.92
CA LEU A 53 0.60 17.07 -2.10
C LEU A 53 0.42 18.13 -3.20
N LEU A 54 0.58 17.71 -4.45
CA LEU A 54 0.44 18.62 -5.58
C LEU A 54 -1.01 19.09 -5.72
N PRO A 55 -1.26 20.40 -5.98
CA PRO A 55 -2.62 20.93 -6.15
C PRO A 55 -3.45 20.17 -7.18
N ASN A 56 -2.83 19.72 -8.27
CA ASN A 56 -3.48 18.94 -9.32
C ASN A 56 -3.99 17.57 -8.85
N GLU A 57 -3.35 16.94 -7.87
CA GLU A 57 -3.80 15.66 -7.32
C GLU A 57 -5.09 15.85 -6.51
N HIS A 58 -5.16 16.88 -5.68
CA HIS A 58 -6.37 17.22 -4.95
C HIS A 58 -7.53 17.52 -5.89
N ALA A 59 -7.31 18.36 -6.92
CA ALA A 59 -8.34 18.72 -7.89
C ALA A 59 -8.83 17.50 -8.68
N HIS A 60 -7.94 16.62 -9.13
CA HIS A 60 -8.31 15.39 -9.82
C HIS A 60 -9.15 14.46 -8.93
N LYS A 61 -8.74 14.26 -7.68
CA LYS A 61 -9.47 13.40 -6.73
C LYS A 61 -10.80 14.00 -6.29
N LEU A 62 -10.90 15.33 -6.18
CA LEU A 62 -12.18 16.00 -5.93
C LEU A 62 -13.21 15.74 -7.04
N ARG A 63 -12.79 15.69 -8.30
CA ARG A 63 -13.67 15.41 -9.46
C ARG A 63 -14.10 13.95 -9.54
N SER A 64 -13.26 13.03 -9.08
CA SER A 64 -13.52 11.58 -9.08
C SER A 64 -13.93 11.04 -7.70
N ARG A 65 -14.38 11.90 -6.78
CA ARG A 65 -14.67 11.57 -5.39
C ARG A 65 -15.81 10.57 -5.22
N LEU A 66 -15.77 9.84 -4.10
CA LEU A 66 -16.82 8.90 -3.72
C LEU A 66 -18.06 9.67 -3.19
N ASN A 67 -19.20 9.51 -3.85
CA ASN A 67 -20.44 10.18 -3.46
C ASN A 67 -21.05 9.65 -2.15
N SER A 68 -20.63 8.48 -1.70
CA SER A 68 -21.11 7.84 -0.46
C SER A 68 -20.49 8.43 0.82
N VAL A 69 -19.40 9.17 0.69
CA VAL A 69 -18.71 9.81 1.83
C VAL A 69 -19.33 11.16 2.12
N ASN A 70 -19.67 11.43 3.37
CA ASN A 70 -20.28 12.68 3.80
C ASN A 70 -19.45 13.40 4.87
N PHE A 71 -19.88 14.58 5.29
CA PHE A 71 -19.19 15.38 6.30
C PHE A 71 -19.03 14.67 7.65
N GLY A 72 -19.95 13.75 7.99
CA GLY A 72 -19.85 12.91 9.17
C GLY A 72 -18.60 12.05 9.21
N THR A 73 -18.11 11.63 8.04
CA THR A 73 -16.84 10.90 7.93
C THR A 73 -15.66 11.75 8.38
N LEU A 74 -15.63 13.04 8.01
CA LEU A 74 -14.55 13.93 8.47
C LEU A 74 -14.62 14.17 9.98
N VAL A 75 -15.82 14.31 10.55
CA VAL A 75 -16.00 14.39 12.02
C VAL A 75 -15.51 13.11 12.70
N TYR A 76 -15.82 11.94 12.15
CA TYR A 76 -15.35 10.66 12.65
C TYR A 76 -13.82 10.56 12.64
N LEU A 77 -13.19 10.87 11.52
CA LEU A 77 -11.74 10.85 11.38
C LEU A 77 -11.05 11.82 12.34
N ALA A 78 -11.58 13.03 12.48
CA ALA A 78 -11.06 13.99 13.44
C ALA A 78 -11.17 13.50 14.88
N ARG A 79 -12.25 12.80 15.23
CA ARG A 79 -12.44 12.19 16.56
C ARG A 79 -11.44 11.06 16.83
N GLN A 80 -11.14 10.23 15.85
CA GLN A 80 -10.09 9.22 15.94
C GLN A 80 -8.72 9.85 16.25
N ASN A 81 -8.51 11.09 15.81
CA ASN A 81 -7.30 11.87 16.01
C ASN A 81 -7.43 12.89 17.18
N GLY A 82 -8.34 12.67 18.11
CA GLY A 82 -8.41 13.42 19.37
C GLY A 82 -9.37 14.61 19.40
N TYR A 83 -10.18 14.84 18.35
CA TYR A 83 -11.24 15.87 18.39
C TYR A 83 -12.36 15.45 19.36
N GLN A 84 -12.60 16.26 20.40
CA GLN A 84 -13.63 16.00 21.42
C GLN A 84 -14.82 16.96 21.34
N GLY A 85 -14.82 17.90 20.38
CA GLY A 85 -15.88 18.89 20.26
C GLY A 85 -17.20 18.29 19.81
N LYS A 86 -18.30 18.91 20.27
CA LYS A 86 -19.63 18.71 19.69
C LYS A 86 -19.79 19.67 18.51
N TYR A 87 -20.62 19.30 17.54
CA TYR A 87 -21.00 20.19 16.45
C TYR A 87 -22.07 21.18 16.97
N ASP A 88 -21.64 22.11 17.82
CA ASP A 88 -22.49 23.13 18.46
C ASP A 88 -22.09 24.57 18.10
N GLY A 89 -21.01 24.72 17.33
CA GLY A 89 -20.50 26.01 16.91
C GLY A 89 -19.69 26.75 17.99
N ILE A 90 -19.33 26.09 19.10
CA ILE A 90 -18.50 26.69 20.16
C ILE A 90 -17.03 26.38 19.88
N GLU A 91 -16.19 27.41 19.90
CA GLU A 91 -14.73 27.25 19.70
C GLU A 91 -14.10 26.64 20.95
N HIS A 92 -13.57 25.43 20.81
CA HIS A 92 -12.64 24.85 21.76
C HIS A 92 -11.23 24.91 21.15
N ALA A 93 -10.24 25.34 21.92
CA ALA A 93 -8.84 25.32 21.48
C ALA A 93 -8.41 23.89 21.09
N PRO A 94 -7.69 23.73 19.97
CA PRO A 94 -7.18 22.42 19.62
C PRO A 94 -6.27 21.91 20.74
N PRO A 95 -6.32 20.59 21.07
CA PRO A 95 -5.34 20.01 21.99
C PRO A 95 -3.94 20.20 21.39
N THR A 96 -2.99 20.49 22.24
CA THR A 96 -1.58 20.49 21.88
C THR A 96 -1.29 19.13 21.20
N PRO A 97 -0.65 19.12 20.01
CA PRO A 97 -0.31 17.87 19.37
C PRO A 97 0.40 16.96 20.36
N ARG A 98 -0.21 15.82 20.68
CA ARG A 98 0.49 14.81 21.44
C ARG A 98 1.69 14.40 20.56
N PRO A 99 2.93 14.45 21.05
CA PRO A 99 4.04 13.92 20.27
C PRO A 99 3.63 12.52 19.81
N THR A 100 3.63 12.29 18.50
CA THR A 100 3.48 10.95 17.96
C THR A 100 4.58 10.14 18.65
N PRO A 101 4.27 9.08 19.40
CA PRO A 101 5.33 8.24 19.92
C PRO A 101 6.18 7.84 18.72
N GLU A 102 7.48 8.11 18.76
CA GLU A 102 8.38 7.49 17.82
C GLU A 102 8.08 6.00 17.88
N PRO A 103 7.86 5.33 16.73
CA PRO A 103 7.65 3.90 16.75
C PRO A 103 8.84 3.31 17.50
N ASP A 104 8.56 2.55 18.56
CA ASP A 104 9.60 1.81 19.25
C ASP A 104 10.42 1.07 18.20
N PRO A 105 11.76 1.06 18.30
CA PRO A 105 12.57 0.34 17.35
C PRO A 105 12.05 -1.09 17.29
N VAL A 106 11.66 -1.52 16.07
CA VAL A 106 11.08 -2.84 15.87
C VAL A 106 12.08 -3.85 16.40
N SER A 107 11.78 -4.43 17.55
CA SER A 107 12.59 -5.52 18.11
C SER A 107 12.24 -6.79 17.35
N PHE A 108 13.20 -7.32 16.61
CA PHE A 108 13.07 -8.63 15.96
C PHE A 108 13.35 -9.80 16.94
N ALA A 109 13.59 -9.49 18.22
CA ALA A 109 13.96 -10.50 19.23
C ALA A 109 12.86 -11.53 19.52
N ASP A 110 11.60 -11.22 19.22
CA ASP A 110 10.44 -12.08 19.45
C ASP A 110 9.99 -12.81 18.17
N CYS A 111 10.79 -12.79 17.11
CA CYS A 111 10.44 -13.43 15.85
C CYS A 111 10.79 -14.93 15.92
N ASP A 112 9.78 -15.77 15.75
CA ASP A 112 9.94 -17.22 15.75
C ASP A 112 10.40 -17.71 14.37
N GLU A 113 11.70 -17.95 14.20
CA GLU A 113 12.28 -18.49 12.98
C GLU A 113 11.76 -19.91 12.68
N SER A 114 11.23 -20.64 13.67
CA SER A 114 10.65 -21.98 13.48
C SER A 114 9.35 -21.94 12.67
N SER A 115 8.78 -20.75 12.42
CA SER A 115 7.57 -20.56 11.63
C SER A 115 7.75 -20.69 10.11
N VAL A 116 8.99 -20.72 9.63
CA VAL A 116 9.32 -20.86 8.19
C VAL A 116 8.97 -22.28 7.70
N LEU A 117 8.15 -22.34 6.63
CA LEU A 117 7.78 -23.62 6.02
C LEU A 117 8.85 -24.09 5.06
N ILE A 118 9.20 -25.39 5.18
CA ILE A 118 10.08 -26.11 4.25
C ILE A 118 9.32 -27.34 3.75
N ASN A 119 9.29 -27.56 2.44
CA ASN A 119 8.66 -28.73 1.84
C ASN A 119 9.55 -29.99 1.97
N GLU A 120 9.05 -31.14 1.53
CA GLU A 120 9.76 -32.42 1.55
C GLU A 120 11.07 -32.43 0.73
N LYS A 121 11.21 -31.49 -0.22
CA LYS A 121 12.42 -31.33 -1.05
C LYS A 121 13.46 -30.39 -0.42
N GLY A 122 13.16 -29.81 0.76
CA GLY A 122 14.03 -28.86 1.42
C GLY A 122 13.90 -27.41 0.86
N GLU A 123 12.88 -27.14 0.04
CA GLU A 123 12.64 -25.81 -0.51
C GLU A 123 11.76 -25.00 0.43
N ARG A 124 12.07 -23.71 0.57
CA ARG A 124 11.22 -22.81 1.34
C ARG A 124 9.89 -22.58 0.63
N VAL A 125 8.81 -22.66 1.40
CA VAL A 125 7.44 -22.41 0.97
C VAL A 125 6.94 -21.13 1.61
N PHE A 126 6.32 -20.28 0.82
CA PHE A 126 5.82 -18.98 1.23
C PHE A 126 4.29 -18.96 1.30
N ARG A 127 3.76 -18.36 2.37
CA ARG A 127 2.34 -18.14 2.55
C ARG A 127 1.95 -16.79 1.94
N LEU A 128 1.08 -16.81 0.94
CA LEU A 128 0.63 -15.62 0.23
C LEU A 128 -0.81 -15.81 -0.27
N ALA A 129 -1.38 -14.81 -0.90
CA ALA A 129 -2.67 -14.96 -1.58
C ALA A 129 -2.54 -14.71 -3.08
N VAL A 130 -3.29 -15.47 -3.87
CA VAL A 130 -3.31 -15.40 -5.34
C VAL A 130 -4.72 -15.11 -5.82
N ASN A 131 -4.85 -14.29 -6.86
CA ASN A 131 -6.09 -14.04 -7.57
C ASN A 131 -5.98 -14.57 -9.00
N LEU A 132 -6.53 -15.75 -9.24
CA LEU A 132 -6.49 -16.43 -10.53
C LEU A 132 -7.47 -15.84 -11.56
N SER A 133 -8.43 -15.03 -11.14
CA SER A 133 -9.39 -14.37 -12.05
C SER A 133 -8.79 -13.14 -12.75
N VAL A 134 -7.67 -12.64 -12.27
CA VAL A 134 -6.95 -11.52 -12.87
C VAL A 134 -5.79 -12.04 -13.70
N VAL A 135 -5.70 -11.58 -14.97
CA VAL A 135 -4.57 -11.87 -15.86
C VAL A 135 -3.98 -10.55 -16.34
N ASN A 136 -2.68 -10.36 -16.11
CA ASN A 136 -1.96 -9.11 -16.35
C ASN A 136 -2.62 -7.94 -15.58
N LYS A 137 -2.89 -6.81 -16.24
CA LYS A 137 -3.48 -5.63 -15.61
C LYS A 137 -4.98 -5.57 -15.88
N THR A 138 -5.78 -5.32 -14.84
CA THR A 138 -7.23 -5.11 -14.98
C THR A 138 -7.64 -3.77 -14.39
N THR A 139 -8.74 -3.20 -14.91
CA THR A 139 -9.46 -2.07 -14.34
C THR A 139 -10.72 -2.49 -13.59
N ASP A 140 -11.00 -3.79 -13.54
CA ASP A 140 -12.11 -4.37 -12.80
C ASP A 140 -11.77 -4.43 -11.31
N PHE A 141 -12.29 -3.47 -10.56
CA PHE A 141 -12.10 -3.38 -9.11
C PHE A 141 -12.74 -4.54 -8.34
N GLU A 142 -13.84 -5.09 -8.85
CA GLU A 142 -14.50 -6.21 -8.21
C GLU A 142 -13.62 -7.46 -8.31
N ALA A 143 -13.08 -7.73 -9.49
CA ALA A 143 -12.12 -8.82 -9.68
C ALA A 143 -10.86 -8.63 -8.81
N LEU A 144 -10.37 -7.39 -8.66
CA LEU A 144 -9.20 -7.07 -7.84
C LEU A 144 -9.43 -7.14 -6.33
N THR A 145 -10.67 -7.00 -5.90
CA THR A 145 -11.01 -7.01 -4.46
C THR A 145 -11.40 -8.39 -3.98
N ASN A 146 -11.98 -9.17 -4.86
CA ASN A 146 -12.53 -10.50 -4.57
C ASN A 146 -11.68 -11.61 -5.21
N ASN A 147 -12.09 -12.85 -5.03
CA ASN A 147 -11.54 -14.04 -5.68
C ASN A 147 -10.08 -14.37 -5.31
N TYR A 148 -9.60 -13.87 -4.18
CA TYR A 148 -8.32 -14.30 -3.63
C TYR A 148 -8.44 -15.67 -2.97
N GLN A 149 -7.34 -16.41 -3.04
CA GLN A 149 -7.15 -17.69 -2.36
C GLN A 149 -5.81 -17.65 -1.62
N ASN A 150 -5.82 -18.00 -0.34
CA ASN A 150 -4.59 -18.22 0.40
C ASN A 150 -3.94 -19.51 -0.09
N VAL A 151 -2.66 -19.43 -0.38
CA VAL A 151 -1.86 -20.53 -0.91
C VAL A 151 -0.53 -20.63 -0.19
N GLU A 152 0.11 -21.77 -0.35
CA GLU A 152 1.48 -22.03 0.10
C GLU A 152 2.28 -22.47 -1.12
N LEU A 153 3.26 -21.68 -1.56
CA LEU A 153 3.98 -21.86 -2.81
C LEU A 153 5.48 -21.72 -2.61
N THR A 154 6.24 -22.53 -3.30
CA THR A 154 7.68 -22.33 -3.48
C THR A 154 7.95 -21.10 -4.35
N LEU A 155 9.19 -20.62 -4.36
CA LEU A 155 9.56 -19.48 -5.20
C LEU A 155 9.35 -19.79 -6.70
N SER A 156 9.59 -21.03 -7.13
CA SER A 156 9.35 -21.45 -8.52
C SER A 156 7.86 -21.40 -8.87
N GLU A 157 6.99 -21.89 -8.00
CA GLU A 157 5.55 -21.83 -8.21
C GLU A 157 5.01 -20.41 -8.20
N ILE A 158 5.59 -19.51 -7.37
CA ILE A 158 5.27 -18.08 -7.42
C ILE A 158 5.67 -17.49 -8.79
N ALA A 159 6.83 -17.89 -9.33
CA ALA A 159 7.25 -17.47 -10.67
C ALA A 159 6.27 -17.93 -11.75
N ASP A 160 5.77 -19.16 -11.66
CA ASP A 160 4.76 -19.68 -12.59
C ASP A 160 3.45 -18.88 -12.51
N VAL A 161 2.96 -18.59 -11.31
CA VAL A 161 1.76 -17.75 -11.09
C VAL A 161 1.94 -16.36 -11.71
N ILE A 162 3.12 -15.75 -11.54
CA ILE A 162 3.45 -14.45 -12.15
C ILE A 162 3.46 -14.55 -13.68
N LYS A 163 4.07 -15.60 -14.25
CA LYS A 163 4.13 -15.83 -15.71
C LYS A 163 2.78 -16.17 -16.33
N LEU A 164 1.86 -16.72 -15.58
CA LEU A 164 0.47 -16.87 -15.99
C LEU A 164 -0.30 -15.54 -15.95
N GLY A 165 0.31 -14.47 -15.48
CA GLY A 165 -0.27 -13.13 -15.40
C GLY A 165 -1.15 -12.91 -14.18
N HIS A 166 -1.26 -13.87 -13.26
CA HIS A 166 -2.14 -13.78 -12.11
C HIS A 166 -1.64 -12.78 -11.07
N ALA A 167 -2.57 -12.15 -10.37
CA ALA A 167 -2.21 -11.21 -9.32
C ALA A 167 -1.87 -11.96 -8.01
N ILE A 168 -0.82 -11.48 -7.34
CA ILE A 168 -0.39 -11.97 -6.02
C ILE A 168 -0.51 -10.87 -4.97
N CYS A 169 -0.72 -11.26 -3.73
CA CYS A 169 -0.61 -10.42 -2.54
C CYS A 169 0.38 -11.08 -1.60
N ALA A 170 1.38 -10.35 -1.11
CA ALA A 170 2.40 -10.88 -0.20
C ALA A 170 1.83 -11.49 1.09
N ALA A 171 0.65 -11.02 1.52
CA ALA A 171 -0.01 -11.50 2.72
C ALA A 171 -1.08 -12.56 2.42
N GLN A 172 -1.20 -13.54 3.30
CA GLN A 172 -2.46 -14.26 3.45
C GLN A 172 -3.50 -13.37 4.13
N MET A 173 -4.75 -13.58 3.81
CA MET A 173 -5.86 -12.74 4.28
C MET A 173 -6.92 -13.57 4.99
N ILE A 174 -7.65 -12.92 5.90
CA ILE A 174 -8.74 -13.53 6.65
C ILE A 174 -9.84 -14.00 5.69
N VAL A 175 -10.22 -15.28 5.80
CA VAL A 175 -11.37 -15.85 5.10
C VAL A 175 -12.63 -15.47 5.86
N LYS A 176 -13.60 -14.87 5.18
CA LYS A 176 -14.89 -14.51 5.77
C LYS A 176 -15.77 -15.73 6.00
N PRO A 177 -16.85 -15.63 6.81
CA PRO A 177 -17.77 -16.72 7.06
C PRO A 177 -18.44 -17.29 5.79
N ASP A 178 -18.54 -16.51 4.71
CA ASP A 178 -19.04 -16.93 3.39
C ASP A 178 -18.00 -17.69 2.54
N GLY A 179 -16.82 -17.96 3.10
CA GLY A 179 -15.70 -18.63 2.44
C GLY A 179 -14.90 -17.75 1.49
N LYS A 180 -15.21 -16.46 1.39
CA LYS A 180 -14.54 -15.53 0.47
C LYS A 180 -13.46 -14.73 1.18
N ILE A 181 -12.45 -14.35 0.40
CA ILE A 181 -11.43 -13.39 0.81
C ILE A 181 -11.70 -12.08 0.08
N HIS A 182 -11.88 -11.02 0.86
CA HIS A 182 -11.95 -9.66 0.35
C HIS A 182 -10.66 -8.93 0.69
N ARG A 183 -9.97 -8.46 -0.33
CA ARG A 183 -8.72 -7.74 -0.17
C ARG A 183 -8.93 -6.35 0.43
N LEU A 184 -8.66 -6.23 1.71
CA LEU A 184 -8.64 -5.00 2.48
C LEU A 184 -7.42 -5.06 3.42
N SER A 185 -6.84 -3.92 3.80
CA SER A 185 -5.75 -3.89 4.79
C SER A 185 -6.17 -4.51 6.13
N SER A 186 -7.46 -4.36 6.50
CA SER A 186 -8.05 -5.01 7.68
C SER A 186 -8.22 -6.53 7.57
N SER A 187 -8.01 -7.09 6.38
CA SER A 187 -8.06 -8.55 6.16
C SER A 187 -6.69 -9.21 6.28
N PHE A 188 -5.63 -8.46 6.60
CA PHE A 188 -4.30 -9.03 6.81
C PHE A 188 -4.36 -10.13 7.87
N LEU A 189 -3.81 -11.29 7.56
CA LEU A 189 -3.68 -12.42 8.47
C LEU A 189 -2.21 -12.61 8.88
N GLN A 190 -1.35 -12.79 7.89
CA GLN A 190 0.08 -13.03 8.10
C GLN A 190 0.85 -12.88 6.79
N SER A 191 2.17 -12.64 6.89
CA SER A 191 3.06 -12.62 5.74
C SER A 191 4.50 -12.97 6.14
N GLU A 192 5.23 -13.57 5.23
CA GLU A 192 6.67 -13.81 5.31
C GLU A 192 7.39 -13.31 4.04
N LEU A 193 6.71 -12.46 3.27
CA LEU A 193 7.22 -11.79 2.07
C LEU A 193 6.98 -10.29 2.13
N ILE A 194 7.93 -9.52 1.64
CA ILE A 194 7.75 -8.14 1.24
C ILE A 194 7.84 -8.07 -0.28
N ILE A 195 6.93 -7.36 -0.92
CA ILE A 195 7.00 -7.06 -2.35
C ILE A 195 7.18 -5.57 -2.52
N LEU A 196 8.29 -5.16 -3.10
CA LEU A 196 8.58 -3.78 -3.46
C LEU A 196 8.30 -3.56 -4.95
N ASP A 197 7.65 -2.44 -5.26
CA ASP A 197 7.39 -2.00 -6.64
C ASP A 197 8.38 -0.90 -7.01
N PHE A 198 9.09 -1.07 -8.10
CA PHE A 198 10.02 -0.10 -8.66
C PHE A 198 9.40 0.47 -9.94
N ASP A 199 8.24 1.12 -9.77
CA ASP A 199 7.46 1.75 -10.83
C ASP A 199 7.65 3.27 -10.81
N TYR A 200 8.67 3.73 -11.50
CA TYR A 200 8.96 5.16 -11.65
C TYR A 200 8.11 5.74 -12.78
N SER A 201 7.34 6.79 -12.48
CA SER A 201 6.46 7.44 -13.44
C SER A 201 7.24 8.02 -14.64
N LYS A 202 6.71 7.80 -15.85
CA LYS A 202 7.27 8.39 -17.09
C LYS A 202 7.27 9.92 -17.12
N ASP A 203 6.39 10.53 -16.31
CA ASP A 203 6.15 11.97 -16.31
C ASP A 203 7.06 12.74 -15.34
N LYS A 204 7.88 12.05 -14.56
CA LYS A 204 8.95 12.65 -13.77
C LYS A 204 10.24 12.50 -14.55
N GLU A 205 11.02 13.59 -14.66
CA GLU A 205 12.43 13.49 -15.06
C GLU A 205 13.02 12.32 -14.27
N ILE A 206 13.67 11.40 -14.99
CA ILE A 206 14.30 10.24 -14.36
C ILE A 206 15.37 10.80 -13.43
N ASP A 207 15.03 10.92 -12.17
CA ASP A 207 15.99 11.23 -11.13
C ASP A 207 16.83 9.97 -10.93
N LEU A 208 18.04 10.01 -11.47
CA LEU A 208 18.98 8.89 -11.37
C LEU A 208 19.34 8.55 -9.92
N ASP A 209 19.08 9.47 -8.99
CA ASP A 209 19.24 9.20 -7.56
C ASP A 209 18.11 8.33 -6.97
N THR A 210 16.99 8.21 -7.69
CA THR A 210 15.82 7.44 -7.27
C THR A 210 15.47 6.29 -8.20
N TYR A 211 15.85 6.33 -9.47
CA TYR A 211 15.62 5.27 -10.43
C TYR A 211 16.85 4.41 -10.65
N ILE A 212 16.75 3.13 -10.33
CA ILE A 212 17.80 2.15 -10.60
C ILE A 212 17.31 1.22 -11.71
N PRO A 213 17.90 1.24 -12.92
CA PRO A 213 17.64 0.22 -13.94
C PRO A 213 17.88 -1.19 -13.42
N ILE A 214 17.11 -2.17 -13.91
CA ILE A 214 17.18 -3.53 -13.37
C ILE A 214 18.59 -4.13 -13.43
N ASP A 215 19.34 -3.86 -14.48
CA ASP A 215 20.70 -4.37 -14.62
C ASP A 215 21.64 -3.80 -13.54
N LEU A 216 21.52 -2.49 -13.27
CA LEU A 216 22.28 -1.86 -12.18
C LEU A 216 21.78 -2.27 -10.81
N PHE A 217 20.49 -2.56 -10.66
CA PHE A 217 19.93 -3.08 -9.41
C PHE A 217 20.54 -4.43 -9.06
N LEU A 218 20.66 -5.32 -10.05
CA LEU A 218 21.23 -6.66 -9.88
C LEU A 218 22.72 -6.64 -9.49
N GLU A 219 23.43 -5.56 -9.80
CA GLU A 219 24.84 -5.36 -9.42
C GLU A 219 25.01 -4.78 -8.01
N GLN A 220 23.91 -4.33 -7.37
CA GLN A 220 23.98 -3.75 -6.03
C GLN A 220 24.15 -4.85 -4.97
N PRO A 221 24.95 -4.62 -3.92
CA PRO A 221 25.11 -5.59 -2.83
C PRO A 221 23.77 -5.95 -2.15
N PHE A 222 22.85 -5.02 -2.08
CA PHE A 222 21.54 -5.26 -1.47
C PHE A 222 20.61 -6.14 -2.34
N ALA A 223 20.92 -6.38 -3.61
CA ALA A 223 20.12 -7.27 -4.46
C ALA A 223 20.04 -8.69 -3.88
N GLU A 224 21.06 -9.13 -3.15
CA GLU A 224 21.10 -10.44 -2.48
C GLU A 224 20.03 -10.60 -1.39
N THR A 225 19.42 -9.52 -0.92
CA THR A 225 18.30 -9.58 0.03
C THR A 225 16.97 -9.98 -0.62
N PHE A 226 16.90 -9.90 -1.94
CA PHE A 226 15.74 -10.31 -2.72
C PHE A 226 15.90 -11.77 -3.18
N ALA A 227 14.80 -12.52 -3.09
CA ALA A 227 14.78 -13.88 -3.62
C ALA A 227 14.46 -13.89 -5.12
N MET A 228 13.66 -12.94 -5.58
CA MET A 228 13.19 -12.85 -6.97
C MET A 228 12.96 -11.42 -7.39
N ILE A 229 13.23 -11.13 -8.65
CA ILE A 229 12.82 -9.89 -9.33
C ILE A 229 12.06 -10.27 -10.59
N TYR A 230 10.99 -9.52 -10.91
CA TYR A 230 10.27 -9.72 -12.17
C TYR A 230 9.83 -8.41 -12.81
N THR A 231 9.83 -8.37 -14.16
CA THR A 231 9.39 -7.20 -14.92
C THR A 231 7.87 -7.10 -14.94
N THR A 232 7.35 -5.88 -14.78
CA THR A 232 5.90 -5.61 -14.83
C THR A 232 5.38 -5.52 -16.26
N VAL A 233 4.05 -5.59 -16.46
CA VAL A 233 3.38 -5.42 -17.77
C VAL A 233 3.75 -4.08 -18.44
N SER A 234 4.03 -3.05 -17.65
CA SER A 234 4.37 -1.70 -18.14
C SER A 234 5.87 -1.48 -18.34
N SER A 235 6.70 -2.50 -18.12
CA SER A 235 8.14 -2.42 -18.33
C SER A 235 8.48 -2.33 -19.83
N THR A 236 9.44 -1.48 -20.17
CA THR A 236 9.98 -1.36 -21.54
C THR A 236 11.51 -1.32 -21.48
N PRO A 237 12.21 -1.65 -22.59
CA PRO A 237 13.68 -1.59 -22.62
C PRO A 237 14.27 -0.24 -22.22
N GLY A 238 13.59 0.86 -22.54
CA GLY A 238 14.04 2.22 -22.20
C GLY A 238 13.53 2.70 -20.83
N HIS A 239 12.66 1.94 -20.17
CA HIS A 239 12.11 2.27 -18.86
C HIS A 239 11.70 0.99 -18.14
N ASN A 240 12.66 0.41 -17.43
CA ASN A 240 12.40 -0.81 -16.69
C ASN A 240 11.46 -0.52 -15.52
N ARG A 241 10.41 -1.33 -15.40
CA ARG A 241 9.52 -1.39 -14.24
C ARG A 241 9.51 -2.81 -13.73
N TYR A 242 9.84 -2.99 -12.49
CA TYR A 242 10.03 -4.31 -11.93
C TYR A 242 9.59 -4.36 -10.46
N ARG A 243 9.44 -5.57 -9.96
CA ARG A 243 9.11 -5.86 -8.57
C ARG A 243 10.11 -6.81 -8.00
N GLY A 244 10.47 -6.58 -6.74
CA GLY A 244 11.34 -7.45 -5.98
C GLY A 244 10.58 -8.12 -4.85
N LEU A 245 10.75 -9.45 -4.71
CA LEU A 245 10.25 -10.27 -3.62
C LEU A 245 11.38 -10.48 -2.61
N MET A 246 11.16 -10.03 -1.39
CA MET A 246 12.11 -10.14 -0.28
C MET A 246 11.52 -11.06 0.80
N PRO A 247 12.14 -12.19 1.09
CA PRO A 247 11.73 -13.08 2.18
C PRO A 247 12.03 -12.44 3.54
N LEU A 248 11.07 -12.45 4.44
CA LEU A 248 11.32 -12.20 5.86
C LEU A 248 11.87 -13.50 6.51
N PRO A 249 12.77 -13.42 7.49
CA PRO A 249 13.30 -14.59 8.18
C PRO A 249 12.27 -15.25 9.12
N TYR A 250 11.08 -14.67 9.28
CA TYR A 250 10.03 -15.10 10.19
C TYR A 250 8.65 -14.87 9.56
N LEU A 251 7.62 -15.47 10.16
CA LEU A 251 6.22 -15.20 9.83
C LEU A 251 5.71 -14.01 10.64
N GLU A 252 5.30 -12.95 9.95
CA GLU A 252 4.73 -11.76 10.58
C GLU A 252 3.21 -11.85 10.59
N ASN A 253 2.60 -11.81 11.76
CA ASN A 253 1.16 -11.86 11.97
C ASN A 253 0.59 -10.57 12.59
N ASN A 254 1.43 -9.60 12.91
CA ASN A 254 1.02 -8.29 13.39
C ASN A 254 0.95 -7.30 12.21
N PRO A 255 -0.24 -6.79 11.82
CA PRO A 255 -0.39 -5.90 10.68
C PRO A 255 0.34 -4.57 10.84
N GLU A 256 0.43 -4.02 12.05
CA GLU A 256 1.08 -2.74 12.32
C GLU A 256 2.61 -2.87 12.19
N ARG A 257 3.15 -3.96 12.72
CA ARG A 257 4.57 -4.29 12.61
C ARG A 257 4.94 -4.57 11.15
N TYR A 258 4.15 -5.38 10.43
CA TYR A 258 4.35 -5.63 9.01
C TYR A 258 4.31 -4.33 8.19
N GLN A 259 3.37 -3.42 8.47
CA GLN A 259 3.29 -2.14 7.80
C GLN A 259 4.52 -1.26 8.07
N THR A 260 5.05 -1.30 9.31
CA THR A 260 6.27 -0.57 9.67
C THR A 260 7.47 -1.11 8.90
N VAL A 261 7.65 -2.43 8.87
CA VAL A 261 8.72 -3.11 8.11
C VAL A 261 8.62 -2.78 6.63
N LEU A 262 7.42 -2.90 6.04
CA LEU A 262 7.17 -2.57 4.64
C LEU A 262 7.57 -1.11 4.31
N LYS A 263 7.16 -0.14 5.14
CA LYS A 263 7.51 1.27 4.94
C LYS A 263 9.03 1.49 5.04
N THR A 264 9.68 0.89 6.03
CA THR A 264 11.14 0.97 6.19
C THR A 264 11.85 0.49 4.93
N PHE A 265 11.44 -0.66 4.38
CA PHE A 265 12.07 -1.19 3.16
C PHE A 265 11.74 -0.39 1.90
N ILE A 266 10.51 0.16 1.78
CA ILE A 266 10.18 1.09 0.70
C ILE A 266 11.13 2.31 0.72
N ASP A 267 11.36 2.88 1.90
CA ASP A 267 12.21 4.06 2.05
C ASP A 267 13.71 3.72 1.84
N GLU A 268 14.17 2.57 2.34
CA GLU A 268 15.56 2.10 2.23
C GLU A 268 15.94 1.77 0.78
N TYR A 269 15.10 0.97 0.11
CA TYR A 269 15.38 0.51 -1.26
C TYR A 269 14.79 1.42 -2.34
N LYS A 270 14.24 2.58 -1.96
CA LYS A 270 13.64 3.55 -2.90
C LYS A 270 12.50 2.97 -3.73
N GLY A 271 11.70 2.10 -3.13
CA GLY A 271 10.49 1.56 -3.78
C GLY A 271 9.40 2.63 -3.94
N ASP A 272 8.37 2.31 -4.73
CA ASP A 272 7.21 3.20 -4.92
C ASP A 272 6.47 3.43 -3.61
N THR A 273 6.51 4.67 -3.12
CA THR A 273 5.87 5.08 -1.86
C THR A 273 4.34 4.96 -1.86
N ALA A 274 3.70 4.77 -3.03
CA ALA A 274 2.27 4.46 -3.13
C ALA A 274 1.95 3.00 -2.73
N CYS A 275 2.97 2.13 -2.58
CA CYS A 275 2.82 0.70 -2.29
C CYS A 275 2.80 0.35 -0.80
N LYS A 276 2.18 1.19 0.03
CA LYS A 276 2.12 1.05 1.50
C LYS A 276 0.97 0.19 2.03
N ASP A 277 0.07 -0.27 1.16
CA ASP A 277 -1.04 -1.16 1.54
C ASP A 277 -0.49 -2.58 1.78
N ILE A 278 -0.66 -3.09 2.99
CA ILE A 278 -0.16 -4.41 3.43
C ILE A 278 -0.82 -5.59 2.73
N CYS A 279 -1.99 -5.38 2.13
CA CYS A 279 -2.70 -6.34 1.29
C CYS A 279 -2.72 -5.88 -0.18
N ARG A 280 -1.70 -5.14 -0.64
CA ARG A 280 -1.62 -4.66 -2.02
C ARG A 280 -1.57 -5.80 -3.02
N PRO A 281 -2.37 -5.73 -4.12
CA PRO A 281 -2.24 -6.66 -5.22
C PRO A 281 -1.09 -6.25 -6.13
N PHE A 282 -0.29 -7.22 -6.51
CA PHE A 282 0.77 -7.07 -7.50
C PHE A 282 0.42 -7.94 -8.71
N TYR A 283 0.23 -7.31 -9.85
CA TYR A 283 -0.11 -8.02 -11.08
C TYR A 283 1.04 -8.89 -11.56
N GLY A 284 0.73 -10.09 -12.03
CA GLY A 284 1.65 -10.87 -12.82
C GLY A 284 1.82 -10.28 -14.22
N ASN A 285 2.64 -10.91 -15.04
CA ASN A 285 2.92 -10.51 -16.40
C ASN A 285 3.26 -11.75 -17.24
N THR A 286 2.44 -12.07 -18.23
CA THR A 286 2.65 -13.23 -19.11
C THR A 286 3.95 -13.13 -19.93
N ASN A 287 4.52 -11.94 -20.05
CA ASN A 287 5.80 -11.68 -20.70
C ASN A 287 6.89 -11.28 -19.69
N ALA A 288 6.75 -11.66 -18.41
CA ALA A 288 7.73 -11.32 -17.41
C ALA A 288 9.09 -11.95 -17.70
N THR A 289 10.14 -11.16 -17.61
CA THR A 289 11.48 -11.68 -17.33
C THR A 289 11.58 -11.82 -15.81
N ILE A 290 11.90 -13.02 -15.34
CA ILE A 290 12.06 -13.33 -13.92
C ILE A 290 13.52 -13.67 -13.65
N TYR A 291 14.07 -13.02 -12.65
CA TYR A 291 15.42 -13.26 -12.13
C TYR A 291 15.26 -13.95 -10.76
N ASN A 292 15.59 -15.23 -10.71
CA ASN A 292 15.67 -15.96 -9.44
C ASN A 292 17.06 -15.73 -8.84
N LEU A 293 17.13 -14.93 -7.79
CA LEU A 293 18.41 -14.52 -7.20
C LEU A 293 18.99 -15.59 -6.25
N ILE A 294 18.19 -16.56 -5.84
CA ILE A 294 18.66 -17.71 -5.04
C ILE A 294 19.40 -18.73 -5.92
N THR A 295 18.85 -19.03 -7.11
CA THR A 295 19.45 -20.03 -8.02
C THR A 295 20.32 -19.41 -9.11
N GLY A 296 20.24 -18.09 -9.32
CA GLY A 296 20.91 -17.40 -10.42
C GLY A 296 20.27 -17.64 -11.79
N GLU A 297 19.08 -18.23 -11.85
CA GLU A 297 18.37 -18.52 -13.10
C GLU A 297 17.59 -17.32 -13.61
N ILE A 298 17.57 -17.15 -14.92
CA ILE A 298 16.75 -16.13 -15.60
C ILE A 298 15.72 -16.83 -16.48
N HIS A 299 14.45 -16.63 -16.16
CA HIS A 299 13.33 -17.12 -16.96
C HIS A 299 12.75 -15.99 -17.80
N ARG A 300 12.92 -16.09 -19.12
CA ARG A 300 12.40 -15.13 -20.12
C ARG A 300 11.09 -15.57 -20.72
#